data_dccd762169a6ca0977dae0725be22da8
#
_entry.id   dccd762169a6ca0977dae0725be22da8
#
_cell.length_a   1.000
_cell.length_b   1.000
_cell.length_c   1.000
_cell.angle_alpha   90.00
_cell.angle_beta   90.00
_cell.angle_gamma   90.00
#
_symmetry.space_group_name_H-M   'P 1'
#
loop_
_entity.id
_entity.type
_entity.pdbx_description
1 polymer ?
#
loop_
_entity_poly.entity_id
_entity_poly.type
_entity_poly.pdbx_seq_one_letter_code
_entity_poly.pdbx_strand_id
1 'polypeptide(L)'
;ILLFAGWGMDTHPFACLSHIGCDCCVCYDYTDLNFDTTPFLDYKNIEVYAWSFGVWAAATVLPDKGLPIRHATAINGTECGIDIEKGIPPEIFRATLEHLNEASLKKFYRRMCCEHLDDFKEAFPERDMNSLYDELRAIGENITLHPRPRFRWDKAIIGTRDLIFPARNQVNAWEGTTVFQELDEPHFFHFRPVVLENRLDKATIKNSFGNAASTYEREGLIQSRIARQLNDKIPSRLNKCINNILEIGCGTGKLTRCLIDRFPDARFTINDLSPEMKN
;
A
#
# COMPACT_ATOMS: atom_id res chain seq x y z
N ILE A 1 -10.94 -3.43 1.95
CA ILE A 1 -9.56 -3.81 2.32
C ILE A 1 -9.56 -4.34 3.73
N LEU A 2 -8.85 -5.43 3.94
CA LEU A 2 -8.54 -5.97 5.24
C LEU A 2 -7.02 -5.88 5.43
N LEU A 3 -6.59 -4.99 6.32
CA LEU A 3 -5.18 -4.74 6.60
C LEU A 3 -4.80 -5.35 7.95
N PHE A 4 -3.86 -6.27 7.96
CA PHE A 4 -3.22 -6.79 9.18
C PHE A 4 -1.94 -5.98 9.44
N ALA A 5 -1.96 -5.18 10.50
CA ALA A 5 -0.86 -4.29 10.86
C ALA A 5 0.31 -5.04 11.53
N GLY A 6 1.44 -4.39 11.68
CA GLY A 6 2.56 -4.90 12.48
C GLY A 6 2.33 -4.76 13.98
N TRP A 7 3.22 -5.37 14.78
CA TRP A 7 3.23 -5.20 16.22
C TRP A 7 3.28 -3.73 16.64
N GLY A 8 2.52 -3.41 17.67
CA GLY A 8 2.51 -2.10 18.30
C GLY A 8 1.80 -1.01 17.50
N MET A 9 1.07 -1.39 16.46
CA MET A 9 0.28 -0.46 15.65
C MET A 9 -1.16 -0.37 16.15
N ASP A 10 -1.86 0.65 15.67
CA ASP A 10 -3.29 0.84 15.70
C ASP A 10 -3.76 1.38 14.34
N THR A 11 -4.89 2.06 14.28
CA THR A 11 -5.45 2.59 13.03
C THR A 11 -4.77 3.86 12.52
N HIS A 12 -4.07 4.61 13.37
CA HIS A 12 -3.53 5.93 13.05
C HIS A 12 -2.54 5.92 11.88
N PRO A 13 -1.51 5.03 11.84
CA PRO A 13 -0.55 5.02 10.73
C PRO A 13 -1.16 4.68 9.37
N PHE A 14 -2.38 4.16 9.37
CA PHE A 14 -3.09 3.71 8.17
C PHE A 14 -4.27 4.59 7.79
N ALA A 15 -4.47 5.73 8.46
CA ALA A 15 -5.58 6.66 8.20
C ALA A 15 -5.64 7.14 6.74
N CYS A 16 -4.49 7.22 6.05
CA CYS A 16 -4.42 7.57 4.63
C CYS A 16 -5.15 6.58 3.70
N LEU A 17 -5.42 5.35 4.17
CA LEU A 17 -6.15 4.33 3.41
C LEU A 17 -7.67 4.53 3.44
N SER A 18 -8.21 5.33 4.35
CA SER A 18 -9.65 5.63 4.44
C SER A 18 -10.21 6.36 3.20
N HIS A 19 -9.36 6.96 2.38
CA HIS A 19 -9.75 7.80 1.23
C HIS A 19 -9.51 7.13 -0.14
N ILE A 20 -9.34 5.81 -0.18
CA ILE A 20 -9.08 5.09 -1.44
C ILE A 20 -10.34 4.54 -2.14
N GLY A 21 -11.52 4.99 -1.72
CA GLY A 21 -12.79 4.65 -2.38
C GLY A 21 -13.32 3.26 -2.08
N CYS A 22 -12.92 2.67 -0.94
CA CYS A 22 -13.50 1.44 -0.40
C CYS A 22 -13.38 1.43 1.11
N ASP A 23 -14.12 0.53 1.75
CA ASP A 23 -13.99 0.29 3.18
C ASP A 23 -12.62 -0.31 3.49
N CYS A 24 -12.02 0.15 4.59
CA CYS A 24 -10.75 -0.35 5.08
C CYS A 24 -10.90 -0.72 6.56
N CYS A 25 -10.63 -1.97 6.89
CA CYS A 25 -10.56 -2.46 8.26
C CYS A 25 -9.10 -2.78 8.59
N VAL A 26 -8.61 -2.22 9.69
CA VAL A 26 -7.26 -2.47 10.21
C VAL A 26 -7.35 -3.44 11.38
N CYS A 27 -6.72 -4.61 11.24
CA CYS A 27 -6.54 -5.61 12.28
C CYS A 27 -5.20 -5.37 12.96
N TYR A 28 -5.23 -5.23 14.25
CA TYR A 28 -4.05 -5.01 15.10
C TYR A 28 -4.31 -5.57 16.49
N ASP A 29 -3.31 -5.56 17.37
CA ASP A 29 -3.37 -6.12 18.72
C ASP A 29 -3.57 -7.64 18.72
N TYR A 30 -2.47 -8.34 18.53
CA TYR A 30 -2.45 -9.81 18.51
C TYR A 30 -2.24 -10.42 19.90
N THR A 31 -2.74 -9.75 20.95
CA THR A 31 -2.80 -10.32 22.30
C THR A 31 -3.63 -11.59 22.33
N ASP A 32 -4.69 -11.64 21.50
CA ASP A 32 -5.37 -12.88 21.14
C ASP A 32 -5.51 -12.97 19.60
N LEU A 33 -5.87 -14.16 19.12
CA LEU A 33 -6.07 -14.44 17.70
C LEU A 33 -7.55 -14.63 17.35
N ASN A 34 -8.45 -14.08 18.16
CA ASN A 34 -9.87 -14.09 17.87
C ASN A 34 -10.19 -13.17 16.71
N PHE A 35 -10.62 -13.76 15.59
CA PHE A 35 -10.99 -13.02 14.41
C PHE A 35 -12.46 -13.23 14.09
N ASP A 36 -13.26 -12.17 14.32
CA ASP A 36 -14.68 -12.16 13.99
C ASP A 36 -14.88 -11.87 12.49
N THR A 37 -15.53 -12.80 11.80
CA THR A 37 -15.83 -12.66 10.37
C THR A 37 -17.17 -11.96 10.10
N THR A 38 -18.00 -11.77 11.12
CA THR A 38 -19.35 -11.19 10.98
C THR A 38 -19.37 -9.87 10.21
N PRO A 39 -18.46 -8.90 10.45
CA PRO A 39 -18.45 -7.65 9.73
C PRO A 39 -18.16 -7.78 8.23
N PHE A 40 -17.65 -8.93 7.79
CA PHE A 40 -17.17 -9.13 6.42
C PHE A 40 -18.08 -10.00 5.55
N LEU A 41 -19.17 -10.55 6.10
CA LEU A 41 -20.04 -11.51 5.41
C LEU A 41 -20.77 -10.95 4.18
N ASP A 42 -21.06 -9.65 4.18
CA ASP A 42 -21.77 -9.00 3.07
C ASP A 42 -20.84 -8.55 1.92
N TYR A 43 -19.52 -8.62 2.12
CA TYR A 43 -18.57 -8.25 1.10
C TYR A 43 -18.43 -9.35 0.04
N LYS A 44 -18.40 -8.95 -1.23
CA LYS A 44 -18.22 -9.86 -2.37
C LYS A 44 -16.76 -10.07 -2.73
N ASN A 45 -15.91 -9.13 -2.38
CA ASN A 45 -14.48 -9.14 -2.66
C ASN A 45 -13.73 -8.51 -1.50
N ILE A 46 -12.74 -9.19 -0.98
CA ILE A 46 -11.84 -8.72 0.06
C ILE A 46 -10.41 -8.77 -0.49
N GLU A 47 -9.69 -7.66 -0.36
CA GLU A 47 -8.27 -7.59 -0.60
C GLU A 47 -7.55 -7.56 0.74
N VAL A 48 -6.64 -8.51 0.95
CA VAL A 48 -5.84 -8.62 2.17
C VAL A 48 -4.47 -8.00 1.95
N TYR A 49 -4.10 -7.11 2.83
CA TYR A 49 -2.75 -6.61 2.98
C TYR A 49 -2.27 -6.94 4.37
N ALA A 50 -1.09 -7.50 4.49
CA ALA A 50 -0.53 -7.82 5.79
C ALA A 50 0.92 -7.35 5.87
N TRP A 51 1.26 -6.68 6.95
CA TRP A 51 2.57 -6.09 7.14
C TRP A 51 3.22 -6.61 8.42
N SER A 52 4.53 -6.94 8.33
CA SER A 52 5.31 -7.34 9.50
C SER A 52 4.74 -8.61 10.17
N PHE A 53 4.52 -8.63 11.48
CA PHE A 53 3.84 -9.72 12.18
C PHE A 53 2.38 -9.91 11.74
N GLY A 54 1.77 -8.91 11.12
CA GLY A 54 0.45 -9.06 10.51
C GLY A 54 0.41 -10.14 9.42
N VAL A 55 1.54 -10.43 8.75
CA VAL A 55 1.62 -11.52 7.77
C VAL A 55 1.41 -12.88 8.45
N TRP A 56 2.08 -13.12 9.57
CA TRP A 56 1.87 -14.31 10.37
C TRP A 56 0.45 -14.38 10.94
N ALA A 57 -0.05 -13.26 11.49
CA ALA A 57 -1.39 -13.20 12.06
C ALA A 57 -2.48 -13.49 11.02
N ALA A 58 -2.42 -12.83 9.85
CA ALA A 58 -3.36 -13.09 8.75
C ALA A 58 -3.34 -14.55 8.30
N ALA A 59 -2.14 -15.11 8.12
CA ALA A 59 -1.97 -16.52 7.73
C ALA A 59 -2.50 -17.49 8.80
N THR A 60 -2.51 -17.08 10.07
CA THR A 60 -3.01 -17.90 11.18
C THR A 60 -4.53 -17.85 11.29
N VAL A 61 -5.14 -16.65 11.13
CA VAL A 61 -6.56 -16.47 11.45
C VAL A 61 -7.49 -16.57 10.24
N LEU A 62 -7.01 -16.36 9.01
CA LEU A 62 -7.86 -16.33 7.81
C LEU A 62 -8.16 -17.70 7.18
N PRO A 63 -7.30 -18.73 7.28
CA PRO A 63 -7.62 -20.03 6.71
C PRO A 63 -8.98 -20.54 7.19
N ASP A 64 -9.73 -21.19 6.31
CA ASP A 64 -11.01 -21.83 6.59
C ASP A 64 -12.15 -20.91 7.07
N LYS A 65 -11.95 -19.59 7.06
CA LYS A 65 -12.99 -18.61 7.42
C LYS A 65 -14.05 -18.37 6.34
N GLY A 66 -13.85 -18.89 5.13
CA GLY A 66 -14.83 -18.77 4.04
C GLY A 66 -15.01 -17.35 3.50
N LEU A 67 -14.07 -16.42 3.79
CA LEU A 67 -14.13 -15.05 3.29
C LEU A 67 -13.81 -14.98 1.79
N PRO A 68 -14.48 -14.12 1.01
CA PRO A 68 -14.26 -13.97 -0.42
C PRO A 68 -12.98 -13.17 -0.73
N ILE A 69 -11.82 -13.70 -0.30
CA ILE A 69 -10.52 -13.08 -0.51
C ILE A 69 -10.14 -13.22 -1.98
N ARG A 70 -10.02 -12.09 -2.67
CA ARG A 70 -9.67 -12.02 -4.07
C ARG A 70 -8.17 -11.89 -4.30
N HIS A 71 -7.49 -11.17 -3.43
CA HIS A 71 -6.06 -10.91 -3.54
C HIS A 71 -5.45 -10.75 -2.15
N ALA A 72 -4.25 -11.28 -1.96
CA ALA A 72 -3.52 -11.17 -0.71
C ALA A 72 -2.06 -10.76 -0.96
N THR A 73 -1.62 -9.68 -0.32
CA THR A 73 -0.27 -9.13 -0.41
C THR A 73 0.39 -9.13 0.96
N ALA A 74 1.53 -9.82 1.07
CA ALA A 74 2.41 -9.74 2.23
C ALA A 74 3.41 -8.59 2.06
N ILE A 75 3.68 -7.82 3.11
CA ILE A 75 4.59 -6.68 3.08
C ILE A 75 5.55 -6.78 4.27
N ASN A 76 6.85 -6.79 4.00
CA ASN A 76 7.91 -6.76 5.02
C ASN A 76 7.66 -7.71 6.20
N GLY A 77 7.29 -8.94 5.90
CA GLY A 77 6.99 -9.97 6.88
C GLY A 77 6.88 -11.34 6.23
N THR A 78 6.75 -12.37 7.07
CA THR A 78 6.64 -13.77 6.62
C THR A 78 5.64 -14.52 7.49
N GLU A 79 5.13 -15.65 7.00
CA GLU A 79 4.28 -16.55 7.78
C GLU A 79 4.99 -17.17 8.99
N CYS A 80 6.32 -17.24 8.95
CA CYS A 80 7.11 -17.80 10.04
C CYS A 80 7.18 -16.88 11.26
N GLY A 81 7.07 -15.56 11.05
CA GLY A 81 7.17 -14.54 12.09
C GLY A 81 8.55 -14.55 12.79
N ILE A 82 8.79 -15.54 13.63
CA ILE A 82 10.06 -15.72 14.36
C ILE A 82 10.73 -17.01 13.84
N ASP A 83 11.84 -16.85 13.13
CA ASP A 83 12.61 -17.96 12.56
C ASP A 83 14.01 -17.47 12.18
N ILE A 84 15.04 -18.31 12.35
CA ILE A 84 16.43 -17.91 12.11
C ILE A 84 16.71 -17.61 10.64
N GLU A 85 16.02 -18.28 9.71
CA GLU A 85 16.27 -18.19 8.27
C GLU A 85 15.12 -17.54 7.51
N LYS A 86 13.88 -17.54 8.07
CA LYS A 86 12.65 -17.16 7.37
C LYS A 86 11.80 -16.14 8.14
N GLY A 87 12.32 -15.55 9.20
CA GLY A 87 11.61 -14.59 10.05
C GLY A 87 12.57 -13.67 10.78
N ILE A 88 12.10 -13.08 11.88
CA ILE A 88 12.97 -12.39 12.84
C ILE A 88 13.74 -13.46 13.62
N PRO A 89 15.09 -13.38 13.70
CA PRO A 89 15.86 -14.32 14.49
C PRO A 89 15.40 -14.37 15.95
N PRO A 90 15.23 -15.58 16.55
CA PRO A 90 14.67 -15.74 17.90
C PRO A 90 15.41 -14.96 18.99
N GLU A 91 16.73 -14.81 18.87
CA GLU A 91 17.54 -14.03 19.79
C GLU A 91 17.24 -12.53 19.74
N ILE A 92 17.00 -11.99 18.53
CA ILE A 92 16.64 -10.57 18.34
C ILE A 92 15.24 -10.32 18.90
N PHE A 93 14.30 -11.22 18.63
CA PHE A 93 12.95 -11.13 19.18
C PHE A 93 12.96 -11.15 20.71
N ARG A 94 13.65 -12.11 21.30
CA ARG A 94 13.79 -12.24 22.77
C ARG A 94 14.42 -10.99 23.39
N ALA A 95 15.53 -10.50 22.83
CA ALA A 95 16.17 -9.28 23.30
C ALA A 95 15.25 -8.07 23.21
N THR A 96 14.40 -7.98 22.18
CA THR A 96 13.41 -6.91 22.05
C THR A 96 12.37 -6.99 23.16
N LEU A 97 11.84 -8.18 23.46
CA LEU A 97 10.85 -8.39 24.50
C LEU A 97 11.43 -8.12 25.92
N GLU A 98 12.60 -8.68 26.22
CA GLU A 98 13.25 -8.56 27.53
C GLU A 98 13.67 -7.12 27.88
N HIS A 99 14.01 -6.32 26.87
CA HIS A 99 14.51 -4.95 27.06
C HIS A 99 13.51 -3.89 26.58
N LEU A 100 12.23 -4.26 26.42
CA LEU A 100 11.21 -3.31 25.96
C LEU A 100 10.96 -2.22 27.00
N ASN A 101 11.21 -0.98 26.63
CA ASN A 101 10.98 0.24 27.40
C ASN A 101 10.89 1.42 26.41
N GLU A 102 10.51 2.62 26.90
CA GLU A 102 10.37 3.79 26.04
C GLU A 102 11.63 4.13 25.20
N ALA A 103 12.82 3.94 25.77
CA ALA A 103 14.06 4.26 25.06
C ALA A 103 14.37 3.24 23.96
N SER A 104 14.15 1.94 24.22
CA SER A 104 14.31 0.89 23.22
C SER A 104 13.22 0.98 22.14
N LEU A 105 11.98 1.34 22.49
CA LEU A 105 10.87 1.56 21.56
C LEU A 105 11.19 2.72 20.60
N LYS A 106 11.73 3.84 21.09
CA LYS A 106 12.18 4.94 20.24
C LYS A 106 13.26 4.52 19.24
N LYS A 107 14.18 3.63 19.66
CA LYS A 107 15.20 3.06 18.76
C LYS A 107 14.56 2.13 17.73
N PHE A 108 13.58 1.32 18.16
CA PHE A 108 12.83 0.45 17.25
C PHE A 108 12.15 1.25 16.15
N TYR A 109 11.41 2.32 16.47
CA TYR A 109 10.76 3.16 15.47
C TYR A 109 11.74 3.82 14.50
N ARG A 110 12.91 4.26 14.98
CA ARG A 110 13.97 4.80 14.09
C ARG A 110 14.48 3.76 13.09
N ARG A 111 14.64 2.52 13.52
CA ARG A 111 15.07 1.42 12.64
C ARG A 111 13.95 0.99 11.68
N MET A 112 12.72 1.01 12.16
CA MET A 112 11.53 0.65 11.38
C MET A 112 11.29 1.62 10.25
N CYS A 113 11.36 2.93 10.52
CA CYS A 113 10.95 3.97 9.60
C CYS A 113 12.10 4.59 8.81
N CYS A 114 13.34 4.56 9.31
CA CYS A 114 14.48 5.26 8.71
C CYS A 114 14.13 6.71 8.34
N GLU A 115 14.16 7.06 7.04
CA GLU A 115 13.82 8.37 6.50
C GLU A 115 12.33 8.74 6.64
N HIS A 116 11.42 7.78 6.77
CA HIS A 116 9.97 8.00 6.95
C HIS A 116 9.56 8.27 8.41
N LEU A 117 10.53 8.46 9.31
CA LEU A 117 10.23 8.62 10.75
C LEU A 117 9.37 9.85 11.04
N ASP A 118 9.57 10.96 10.33
CA ASP A 118 8.82 12.19 10.59
C ASP A 118 7.37 12.05 10.09
N ASP A 119 7.16 11.43 8.94
CA ASP A 119 5.81 11.10 8.45
C ASP A 119 5.09 10.13 9.41
N PHE A 120 5.80 9.14 9.94
CA PHE A 120 5.25 8.20 10.92
C PHE A 120 4.83 8.90 12.21
N LYS A 121 5.58 9.92 12.67
CA LYS A 121 5.22 10.70 13.87
C LYS A 121 3.93 11.51 13.72
N GLU A 122 3.57 11.91 12.50
CA GLU A 122 2.31 12.62 12.24
C GLU A 122 1.07 11.74 12.47
N ALA A 123 1.25 10.42 12.38
CA ALA A 123 0.20 9.42 12.58
C ALA A 123 0.63 8.34 13.58
N PHE A 124 1.22 8.75 14.71
CA PHE A 124 1.80 7.86 15.69
C PHE A 124 0.73 6.99 16.37
N PRO A 125 0.96 5.68 16.59
CA PRO A 125 0.01 4.84 17.28
C PRO A 125 -0.13 5.23 18.76
N GLU A 126 -1.37 5.23 19.26
CA GLU A 126 -1.72 5.57 20.63
C GLU A 126 -1.83 4.30 21.49
N ARG A 127 -0.70 3.59 21.68
CA ARG A 127 -0.60 2.36 22.45
C ARG A 127 0.30 2.55 23.67
N ASP A 128 -0.15 2.11 24.84
CA ASP A 128 0.66 2.15 26.07
C ASP A 128 1.67 0.99 26.14
N MET A 129 2.69 1.15 26.98
CA MET A 129 3.81 0.20 27.10
C MET A 129 3.37 -1.20 27.55
N ASN A 130 2.34 -1.32 28.40
CA ASN A 130 1.88 -2.61 28.88
C ASN A 130 1.18 -3.36 27.74
N SER A 131 0.32 -2.66 26.97
CA SER A 131 -0.33 -3.20 25.79
C SER A 131 0.69 -3.68 24.75
N LEU A 132 1.75 -2.89 24.50
CA LEU A 132 2.83 -3.28 23.58
C LEU A 132 3.60 -4.51 24.06
N TYR A 133 3.87 -4.61 25.35
CA TYR A 133 4.56 -5.75 25.95
C TYR A 133 3.69 -7.01 25.90
N ASP A 134 2.42 -6.91 26.28
CA ASP A 134 1.50 -8.04 26.30
C ASP A 134 1.27 -8.60 24.89
N GLU A 135 1.11 -7.72 23.89
CA GLU A 135 1.00 -8.13 22.50
C GLU A 135 2.27 -8.84 21.99
N LEU A 136 3.46 -8.26 22.23
CA LEU A 136 4.71 -8.85 21.78
C LEU A 136 4.95 -10.23 22.41
N ARG A 137 4.65 -10.36 23.71
CA ARG A 137 4.71 -11.62 24.44
C ARG A 137 3.76 -12.65 23.84
N ALA A 138 2.50 -12.26 23.63
CA ALA A 138 1.47 -13.15 23.07
C ALA A 138 1.84 -13.63 21.64
N ILE A 139 2.41 -12.75 20.80
CA ILE A 139 2.93 -13.12 19.47
C ILE A 139 3.99 -14.23 19.63
N GLY A 140 4.96 -14.06 20.51
CA GLY A 140 6.02 -15.05 20.73
C GLY A 140 5.50 -16.40 21.22
N GLU A 141 4.55 -16.40 22.15
CA GLU A 141 3.90 -17.59 22.67
C GLU A 141 3.08 -18.30 21.58
N ASN A 142 2.27 -17.56 20.83
CA ASN A 142 1.40 -18.12 19.78
C ASN A 142 2.18 -18.67 18.59
N ILE A 143 3.26 -18.02 18.15
CA ILE A 143 4.13 -18.56 17.08
C ILE A 143 4.72 -19.91 17.48
N THR A 144 5.04 -20.10 18.76
CA THR A 144 5.57 -21.36 19.27
C THR A 144 4.52 -22.45 19.37
N LEU A 145 3.28 -22.10 19.72
CA LEU A 145 2.18 -23.04 19.94
C LEU A 145 1.49 -23.50 18.66
N HIS A 146 1.46 -22.65 17.63
CA HIS A 146 0.76 -22.94 16.39
C HIS A 146 1.71 -23.47 15.32
N PRO A 147 1.34 -24.55 14.60
CA PRO A 147 2.09 -24.99 13.44
C PRO A 147 2.13 -23.86 12.40
N ARG A 148 3.21 -23.84 11.60
CA ARG A 148 3.36 -22.82 10.55
C ARG A 148 2.09 -22.75 9.72
N PRO A 149 1.39 -21.60 9.69
CA PRO A 149 0.18 -21.45 8.91
C PRO A 149 0.50 -21.57 7.43
N ARG A 150 -0.49 -22.00 6.65
CA ARG A 150 -0.43 -21.96 5.19
C ARG A 150 -1.56 -21.12 4.69
N PHE A 151 -1.22 -19.97 4.15
CA PHE A 151 -2.17 -19.08 3.52
C PHE A 151 -1.72 -18.80 2.09
N ARG A 152 -2.65 -18.59 1.18
CA ARG A 152 -2.30 -18.29 -0.20
C ARG A 152 -2.03 -16.80 -0.34
N TRP A 153 -0.79 -16.47 -0.58
CA TRP A 153 -0.36 -15.12 -0.94
C TRP A 153 -0.20 -15.03 -2.46
N ASP A 154 -0.74 -13.96 -3.05
CA ASP A 154 -0.59 -13.69 -4.48
C ASP A 154 0.70 -12.92 -4.76
N LYS A 155 1.14 -12.09 -3.80
CA LYS A 155 2.35 -11.28 -3.92
C LYS A 155 2.99 -11.06 -2.56
N ALA A 156 4.32 -10.97 -2.52
CA ALA A 156 5.07 -10.45 -1.39
C ALA A 156 5.86 -9.21 -1.82
N ILE A 157 6.02 -8.25 -0.91
CA ILE A 157 6.82 -7.05 -1.09
C ILE A 157 7.88 -7.02 0.01
N ILE A 158 9.13 -6.87 -0.40
CA ILE A 158 10.30 -6.95 0.47
C ILE A 158 11.06 -5.63 0.37
N GLY A 159 11.15 -4.90 1.48
CA GLY A 159 12.04 -3.75 1.60
C GLY A 159 13.49 -4.19 1.74
N THR A 160 14.35 -3.83 0.80
CA THR A 160 15.76 -4.25 0.81
C THR A 160 16.55 -3.62 1.96
N ARG A 161 16.03 -2.52 2.53
CA ARG A 161 16.61 -1.82 3.69
C ARG A 161 15.87 -2.10 5.00
N ASP A 162 15.09 -3.18 5.04
CA ASP A 162 14.36 -3.60 6.23
C ASP A 162 15.33 -4.01 7.37
N LEU A 163 15.32 -3.24 8.46
CA LEU A 163 16.15 -3.47 9.65
C LEU A 163 15.40 -4.20 10.78
N ILE A 164 14.18 -4.64 10.54
CA ILE A 164 13.32 -5.38 11.49
C ILE A 164 13.16 -6.83 11.04
N PHE A 165 12.60 -7.07 9.87
CA PHE A 165 12.55 -8.37 9.22
C PHE A 165 13.68 -8.46 8.19
N PRO A 166 14.78 -9.21 8.45
CA PRO A 166 15.90 -9.24 7.51
C PRO A 166 15.45 -9.58 6.09
N ALA A 167 15.77 -8.73 5.11
CA ALA A 167 15.34 -8.92 3.71
C ALA A 167 15.71 -10.31 3.17
N ARG A 168 16.92 -10.80 3.51
CA ARG A 168 17.35 -12.16 3.13
C ARG A 168 16.40 -13.24 3.67
N ASN A 169 15.94 -13.11 4.91
CA ASN A 169 15.03 -14.08 5.51
C ASN A 169 13.66 -14.05 4.86
N GLN A 170 13.20 -12.87 4.45
CA GLN A 170 11.97 -12.72 3.67
C GLN A 170 12.10 -13.38 2.29
N VAL A 171 13.21 -13.17 1.57
CA VAL A 171 13.50 -13.86 0.30
C VAL A 171 13.48 -15.36 0.51
N ASN A 172 14.20 -15.89 1.52
CA ASN A 172 14.21 -17.32 1.84
C ASN A 172 12.81 -17.89 2.14
N ALA A 173 11.93 -17.07 2.73
CA ALA A 173 10.56 -17.51 3.04
C ALA A 173 9.68 -17.60 1.80
N TRP A 174 9.81 -16.64 0.88
CA TRP A 174 8.93 -16.50 -0.28
C TRP A 174 9.45 -17.22 -1.54
N GLU A 175 10.75 -17.48 -1.63
CA GLU A 175 11.33 -18.17 -2.79
C GLU A 175 10.68 -19.54 -3.03
N GLY A 176 10.22 -19.74 -4.27
CA GLY A 176 9.54 -20.98 -4.69
C GLY A 176 8.10 -21.14 -4.20
N THR A 177 7.55 -20.18 -3.42
CA THR A 177 6.19 -20.25 -2.90
C THR A 177 5.30 -19.11 -3.39
N THR A 178 5.83 -17.88 -3.42
CA THR A 178 5.07 -16.67 -3.75
C THR A 178 5.91 -15.76 -4.63
N VAL A 179 5.31 -15.14 -5.63
CA VAL A 179 5.99 -14.09 -6.40
C VAL A 179 6.27 -12.91 -5.49
N PHE A 180 7.51 -12.42 -5.47
CA PHE A 180 7.86 -11.27 -4.67
C PHE A 180 8.52 -10.16 -5.49
N GLN A 181 8.41 -8.95 -4.97
CA GLN A 181 9.03 -7.74 -5.49
C GLN A 181 9.89 -7.11 -4.40
N GLU A 182 11.12 -6.79 -4.75
CA GLU A 182 12.02 -6.03 -3.89
C GLU A 182 11.88 -4.54 -4.18
N LEU A 183 11.80 -3.73 -3.09
CA LEU A 183 11.77 -2.28 -3.16
C LEU A 183 12.93 -1.72 -2.32
N ASP A 184 13.52 -0.62 -2.76
CA ASP A 184 14.54 0.10 -1.97
C ASP A 184 13.88 0.93 -0.87
N GLU A 185 13.21 0.23 0.06
CA GLU A 185 12.42 0.80 1.14
C GLU A 185 12.81 0.16 2.50
N PRO A 186 12.62 0.88 3.63
CA PRO A 186 12.78 0.34 4.96
C PRO A 186 11.59 -0.56 5.37
N HIS A 187 11.52 -0.95 6.64
CA HIS A 187 10.43 -1.78 7.16
C HIS A 187 9.06 -1.09 7.10
N PHE A 188 8.98 0.20 7.46
CA PHE A 188 7.80 1.04 7.30
C PHE A 188 8.00 2.02 6.15
N PHE A 189 7.07 2.07 5.24
CA PHE A 189 6.98 3.02 4.14
C PHE A 189 5.51 3.34 3.83
N HIS A 190 5.24 4.22 2.88
CA HIS A 190 3.86 4.58 2.55
C HIS A 190 3.15 3.44 1.80
N PHE A 191 2.18 2.79 2.44
CA PHE A 191 1.43 1.67 1.86
C PHE A 191 0.41 2.08 0.78
N ARG A 192 -0.02 3.35 0.78
CA ARG A 192 -1.01 3.83 -0.18
C ARG A 192 -0.66 3.55 -1.65
N PRO A 193 0.57 3.79 -2.13
CA PRO A 193 0.95 3.45 -3.50
C PRO A 193 0.79 1.96 -3.81
N VAL A 194 1.21 1.10 -2.90
CA VAL A 194 1.11 -0.37 -3.04
C VAL A 194 -0.35 -0.83 -3.14
N VAL A 195 -1.20 -0.30 -2.28
CA VAL A 195 -2.63 -0.61 -2.27
C VAL A 195 -3.31 -0.11 -3.56
N LEU A 196 -2.97 1.10 -4.01
CA LEU A 196 -3.52 1.67 -5.23
C LEU A 196 -3.01 0.95 -6.49
N GLU A 197 -1.76 0.52 -6.54
CA GLU A 197 -1.19 -0.20 -7.69
C GLU A 197 -1.97 -1.48 -7.98
N ASN A 198 -2.30 -2.25 -6.95
CA ASN A 198 -3.09 -3.46 -7.10
C ASN A 198 -4.55 -3.20 -7.52
N ARG A 199 -5.09 -2.01 -7.25
CA ARG A 199 -6.46 -1.60 -7.60
C ARG A 199 -6.56 -0.91 -8.95
N LEU A 200 -5.47 -0.37 -9.45
CA LEU A 200 -5.39 0.25 -10.77
C LEU A 200 -5.28 -0.84 -11.84
N ASP A 201 -6.34 -1.64 -12.00
CA ASP A 201 -6.49 -2.44 -13.22
C ASP A 201 -6.63 -1.49 -14.41
N LYS A 202 -5.57 -1.41 -15.21
CA LYS A 202 -5.51 -0.57 -16.42
C LYS A 202 -6.67 -0.87 -17.39
N ALA A 203 -7.15 -2.11 -17.41
CA ALA A 203 -8.27 -2.50 -18.24
C ALA A 203 -9.59 -1.91 -17.72
N THR A 204 -9.82 -1.96 -16.41
CA THR A 204 -11.00 -1.35 -15.77
C THR A 204 -10.99 0.17 -15.92
N ILE A 205 -9.83 0.82 -15.71
CA ILE A 205 -9.69 2.27 -15.92
C ILE A 205 -9.98 2.62 -17.37
N LYS A 206 -9.35 1.92 -18.32
CA LYS A 206 -9.57 2.14 -19.76
C LYS A 206 -11.04 2.00 -20.13
N ASN A 207 -11.72 0.95 -19.68
CA ASN A 207 -13.12 0.70 -19.95
C ASN A 207 -14.03 1.77 -19.32
N SER A 208 -13.72 2.21 -18.08
CA SER A 208 -14.49 3.25 -17.39
C SER A 208 -14.42 4.59 -18.14
N PHE A 209 -13.22 4.99 -18.57
CA PHE A 209 -13.04 6.20 -19.37
C PHE A 209 -13.64 6.04 -20.77
N GLY A 210 -13.49 4.89 -21.42
CA GLY A 210 -14.10 4.63 -22.74
C GLY A 210 -15.62 4.74 -22.71
N ASN A 211 -16.26 4.15 -21.71
CA ASN A 211 -17.72 4.21 -21.53
C ASN A 211 -18.20 5.64 -21.19
N ALA A 212 -17.39 6.44 -20.52
CA ALA A 212 -17.71 7.82 -20.18
C ALA A 212 -17.41 8.82 -21.32
N ALA A 213 -16.70 8.44 -22.37
CA ALA A 213 -16.20 9.36 -23.39
C ALA A 213 -17.31 10.23 -24.01
N SER A 214 -18.48 9.66 -24.29
CA SER A 214 -19.63 10.37 -24.88
C SER A 214 -20.29 11.40 -23.94
N THR A 215 -20.23 11.17 -22.62
CA THR A 215 -20.79 12.08 -21.60
C THR A 215 -19.74 13.05 -21.06
N TYR A 216 -18.48 12.66 -21.10
CA TYR A 216 -17.33 13.42 -20.58
C TYR A 216 -17.16 14.79 -21.26
N GLU A 217 -17.41 14.86 -22.57
CA GLU A 217 -17.36 16.11 -23.32
C GLU A 217 -18.47 17.08 -22.86
N ARG A 218 -19.69 16.57 -22.67
CA ARG A 218 -20.87 17.38 -22.33
C ARG A 218 -20.86 17.85 -20.87
N GLU A 219 -20.41 17.00 -19.94
CA GLU A 219 -20.49 17.25 -18.51
C GLU A 219 -19.17 17.78 -17.91
N GLY A 220 -18.10 17.80 -18.69
CA GLY A 220 -16.75 18.18 -18.26
C GLY A 220 -16.50 19.69 -18.11
N LEU A 221 -17.42 20.46 -17.53
CA LEU A 221 -17.24 21.91 -17.30
C LEU A 221 -16.05 22.23 -16.40
N ILE A 222 -15.83 21.44 -15.35
CA ILE A 222 -14.68 21.59 -14.43
C ILE A 222 -13.37 21.34 -15.17
N GLN A 223 -13.29 20.28 -15.96
CA GLN A 223 -12.11 19.94 -16.76
C GLN A 223 -11.78 21.01 -17.78
N SER A 224 -12.81 21.58 -18.44
CA SER A 224 -12.63 22.69 -19.38
C SER A 224 -12.08 23.95 -18.69
N ARG A 225 -12.53 24.22 -17.46
CA ARG A 225 -12.00 25.34 -16.65
C ARG A 225 -10.55 25.10 -16.24
N ILE A 226 -10.22 23.89 -15.78
CA ILE A 226 -8.87 23.50 -15.43
C ILE A 226 -7.93 23.58 -16.65
N ALA A 227 -8.36 23.08 -17.81
CA ALA A 227 -7.57 23.16 -19.05
C ALA A 227 -7.20 24.60 -19.41
N ARG A 228 -8.19 25.53 -19.34
CA ARG A 228 -7.94 26.94 -19.55
C ARG A 228 -6.97 27.55 -18.53
N GLN A 229 -7.18 27.25 -17.24
CA GLN A 229 -6.30 27.73 -16.19
C GLN A 229 -4.85 27.23 -16.34
N LEU A 230 -4.66 25.99 -16.76
CA LEU A 230 -3.33 25.43 -17.04
C LEU A 230 -2.68 26.14 -18.23
N ASN A 231 -3.42 26.33 -19.31
CA ASN A 231 -2.96 27.09 -20.47
C ASN A 231 -2.54 28.52 -20.08
N ASP A 232 -3.33 29.21 -19.25
CA ASP A 232 -3.04 30.58 -18.81
C ASP A 232 -1.82 30.68 -17.91
N LYS A 233 -1.47 29.60 -17.18
CA LYS A 233 -0.25 29.54 -16.35
C LYS A 233 1.03 29.40 -17.15
N ILE A 234 0.98 29.02 -18.42
CA ILE A 234 2.18 28.97 -19.27
C ILE A 234 2.66 30.38 -19.52
N PRO A 235 3.92 30.73 -19.17
CA PRO A 235 4.44 32.08 -19.34
C PRO A 235 4.43 32.53 -20.81
N SER A 236 3.93 33.73 -21.11
CA SER A 236 3.81 34.25 -22.48
C SER A 236 5.14 34.31 -23.21
N ARG A 237 6.27 34.45 -22.49
CA ARG A 237 7.64 34.44 -23.08
C ARG A 237 7.97 33.14 -23.82
N LEU A 238 7.24 32.04 -23.52
CA LEU A 238 7.46 30.72 -24.13
C LEU A 238 6.72 30.57 -25.46
N ASN A 239 5.79 31.44 -25.80
CA ASN A 239 4.94 31.29 -26.98
C ASN A 239 5.71 31.19 -28.30
N LYS A 240 6.92 31.78 -28.39
CA LYS A 240 7.79 31.74 -29.58
C LYS A 240 8.89 30.67 -29.51
N CYS A 241 8.98 29.94 -28.40
CA CYS A 241 10.09 29.01 -28.15
C CYS A 241 9.68 27.56 -28.14
N ILE A 242 8.37 27.27 -28.06
CA ILE A 242 7.85 25.91 -27.97
C ILE A 242 7.58 25.39 -29.36
N ASN A 243 8.35 24.38 -29.75
CA ASN A 243 8.21 23.70 -31.05
C ASN A 243 7.70 22.29 -30.95
N ASN A 244 7.73 21.68 -29.74
CA ASN A 244 7.23 20.33 -29.47
C ASN A 244 6.48 20.31 -28.17
N ILE A 245 5.31 19.68 -28.17
CA ILE A 245 4.44 19.52 -27.01
C ILE A 245 4.10 18.04 -26.87
N LEU A 246 4.33 17.49 -25.68
CA LEU A 246 3.89 16.17 -25.28
C LEU A 246 2.76 16.32 -24.25
N GLU A 247 1.59 15.77 -24.55
CA GLU A 247 0.46 15.70 -23.63
C GLU A 247 0.16 14.24 -23.29
N ILE A 248 0.21 13.92 -21.99
CA ILE A 248 -0.08 12.59 -21.47
C ILE A 248 -1.46 12.65 -20.78
N GLY A 249 -2.37 11.71 -21.14
CA GLY A 249 -3.74 11.73 -20.65
C GLY A 249 -4.58 12.84 -21.30
N CYS A 250 -4.50 12.96 -22.62
CA CYS A 250 -5.16 14.05 -23.36
C CYS A 250 -6.70 13.99 -23.27
N GLY A 251 -7.27 12.84 -22.92
CA GLY A 251 -8.70 12.64 -22.86
C GLY A 251 -9.39 13.04 -24.19
N THR A 252 -10.47 13.79 -24.12
CA THR A 252 -11.19 14.34 -25.28
C THR A 252 -10.52 15.61 -25.87
N GLY A 253 -9.28 15.92 -25.49
CA GLY A 253 -8.48 17.00 -26.07
C GLY A 253 -8.85 18.41 -25.59
N LYS A 254 -9.41 18.58 -24.39
CA LYS A 254 -9.79 19.90 -23.87
C LYS A 254 -8.58 20.83 -23.67
N LEU A 255 -7.47 20.32 -23.12
CA LEU A 255 -6.24 21.06 -23.01
C LEU A 255 -5.51 21.13 -24.34
N THR A 256 -5.51 20.04 -25.11
CA THR A 256 -4.92 19.99 -26.47
C THR A 256 -5.42 21.14 -27.32
N ARG A 257 -6.74 21.37 -27.36
CA ARG A 257 -7.36 22.49 -28.14
C ARG A 257 -6.84 23.84 -27.70
N CYS A 258 -6.77 24.11 -26.39
CA CYS A 258 -6.23 25.36 -25.87
C CYS A 258 -4.74 25.55 -26.26
N LEU A 259 -3.98 24.45 -26.29
CA LEU A 259 -2.56 24.49 -26.64
C LEU A 259 -2.34 24.66 -28.15
N ILE A 260 -3.17 24.06 -29.01
CA ILE A 260 -3.12 24.24 -30.47
C ILE A 260 -3.40 25.70 -30.83
N ASP A 261 -4.44 26.31 -30.24
CA ASP A 261 -4.78 27.72 -30.44
C ASP A 261 -3.61 28.64 -30.05
N ARG A 262 -2.85 28.27 -29.03
CA ARG A 262 -1.76 29.09 -28.50
C ARG A 262 -0.43 28.84 -29.20
N PHE A 263 -0.16 27.64 -29.67
CA PHE A 263 1.09 27.20 -30.29
C PHE A 263 0.81 26.53 -31.65
N PRO A 264 0.29 27.27 -32.64
CA PRO A 264 -0.19 26.69 -33.89
C PRO A 264 0.93 26.03 -34.71
N ASP A 265 2.18 26.45 -34.54
CA ASP A 265 3.35 25.92 -35.26
C ASP A 265 4.05 24.75 -34.52
N ALA A 266 3.60 24.42 -33.30
CA ALA A 266 4.21 23.36 -32.52
C ALA A 266 3.78 21.96 -33.01
N ARG A 267 4.71 21.01 -32.93
CA ARG A 267 4.44 19.60 -33.15
C ARG A 267 3.84 18.97 -31.87
N PHE A 268 2.68 18.38 -31.99
CA PHE A 268 2.01 17.72 -30.88
C PHE A 268 2.24 16.21 -30.89
N THR A 269 2.57 15.66 -29.73
CA THR A 269 2.51 14.23 -29.43
C THR A 269 1.52 14.05 -28.30
N ILE A 270 0.40 13.38 -28.56
CA ILE A 270 -0.67 13.18 -27.59
C ILE A 270 -0.83 11.69 -27.28
N ASN A 271 -1.06 11.36 -26.01
CA ASN A 271 -1.29 10.00 -25.55
C ASN A 271 -2.47 9.96 -24.59
N ASP A 272 -3.28 8.90 -24.70
CA ASP A 272 -4.27 8.54 -23.70
C ASP A 272 -4.38 7.02 -23.57
N LEU A 273 -4.77 6.55 -22.39
CA LEU A 273 -4.94 5.13 -22.10
C LEU A 273 -6.15 4.53 -22.84
N SER A 274 -7.21 5.33 -22.99
CA SER A 274 -8.44 4.94 -23.69
C SER A 274 -8.41 5.46 -25.13
N PRO A 275 -8.41 4.59 -26.16
CA PRO A 275 -8.49 5.00 -27.56
C PRO A 275 -9.77 5.79 -27.87
N GLU A 276 -10.87 5.46 -27.19
CA GLU A 276 -12.20 6.08 -27.35
C GLU A 276 -12.21 7.56 -26.92
N MET A 277 -11.26 7.97 -26.10
CA MET A 277 -11.10 9.36 -25.68
C MET A 277 -10.39 10.24 -26.72
N LYS A 278 -9.83 9.66 -27.77
CA LYS A 278 -9.03 10.38 -28.80
C LYS A 278 -9.85 10.87 -30.00
N ASN A 279 -11.15 10.92 -29.89
CA ASN A 279 -12.04 11.37 -31.00
C ASN A 279 -12.15 12.90 -31.08
#